data_458eb8064f03737fa3626176a2284bff
#
_entry.id   458eb8064f03737fa3626176a2284bff
#
_cell.length_a   1.000
_cell.length_b   1.000
_cell.length_c   1.000
_cell.angle_alpha   90.00
_cell.angle_beta   90.00
_cell.angle_gamma   90.00
#
_symmetry.space_group_name_H-M   'P 1'
#
loop_
_entity.id
_entity.type
_entity.pdbx_description
1 polymer ?
#
loop_
_entity_poly.entity_id
_entity_poly.type
_entity_poly.pdbx_seq_one_letter_code
_entity_poly.pdbx_strand_id
1 'polypeptide(L)'
;MFGECHAHVIMDGKNYKAAVALHKERPNEAVIREHLSAWQQADITFVRDGGDAYGVSERARELAGEYGIDYRTPIFAIHKRGHYGGIVGLPYDDRQGYRELVQEARKRGADFIKIMISGIM
;
A
#
# COMPACT_ATOMS: atom_id res chain seq x y z
N MET A 1 -5.77 4.92 -21.96
CA MET A 1 -6.19 4.30 -20.69
C MET A 1 -5.22 3.22 -20.29
N PHE A 2 -4.63 3.35 -19.10
CA PHE A 2 -3.58 2.44 -18.64
C PHE A 2 -3.84 1.98 -17.21
N GLY A 3 -3.23 0.86 -16.84
CA GLY A 3 -3.25 0.35 -15.48
C GLY A 3 -1.85 0.27 -14.89
N GLU A 4 -1.69 0.69 -13.65
CA GLU A 4 -0.48 0.45 -12.86
C GLU A 4 -0.73 -0.77 -11.96
N CYS A 5 -0.09 -1.88 -12.28
CA CYS A 5 -0.36 -3.16 -11.61
C CYS A 5 0.49 -3.44 -10.38
N HIS A 6 1.47 -2.60 -10.08
CA HIS A 6 2.29 -2.72 -8.87
C HIS A 6 2.86 -1.36 -8.46
N ALA A 7 2.18 -0.72 -7.54
CA ALA A 7 2.59 0.56 -6.99
C ALA A 7 2.61 0.51 -5.46
N HIS A 8 3.24 1.48 -4.86
CA HIS A 8 3.16 1.78 -3.44
C HIS A 8 3.04 3.29 -3.30
N VAL A 9 1.82 3.78 -3.12
CA VAL A 9 1.53 5.22 -3.05
C VAL A 9 2.30 5.94 -1.93
N ILE A 10 2.70 5.21 -0.91
CA ILE A 10 3.53 5.75 0.19
C ILE A 10 4.94 6.16 -0.27
N MET A 11 5.38 5.66 -1.42
CA MET A 11 6.71 5.94 -1.98
C MET A 11 6.62 6.93 -3.15
N ASP A 12 7.71 7.62 -3.43
CA ASP A 12 7.76 8.64 -4.49
C ASP A 12 8.67 8.27 -5.67
N GLY A 13 9.35 7.12 -5.59
CA GLY A 13 10.30 6.70 -6.61
C GLY A 13 11.63 7.46 -6.59
N LYS A 14 11.84 8.35 -5.64
CA LYS A 14 13.06 9.18 -5.51
C LYS A 14 13.77 8.92 -4.19
N ASN A 15 13.10 9.20 -3.08
CA ASN A 15 13.64 9.01 -1.74
C ASN A 15 12.57 8.40 -0.84
N TYR A 16 12.53 7.07 -0.82
CA TYR A 16 11.48 6.36 -0.09
C TYR A 16 11.47 6.66 1.42
N LYS A 17 12.65 6.93 2.03
CA LYS A 17 12.73 7.25 3.46
C LYS A 17 12.06 8.58 3.79
N ALA A 18 12.32 9.59 2.99
CA ALA A 18 11.68 10.89 3.12
C ALA A 18 10.18 10.82 2.83
N ALA A 19 9.80 10.09 1.79
CA ALA A 19 8.40 9.90 1.44
C ALA A 19 7.61 9.23 2.57
N VAL A 20 8.13 8.12 3.12
CA VAL A 20 7.50 7.41 4.24
C VAL A 20 7.40 8.30 5.48
N ALA A 21 8.41 9.11 5.75
CA ALA A 21 8.43 10.00 6.91
C ALA A 21 7.26 11.00 6.92
N LEU A 22 6.73 11.39 5.75
CA LEU A 22 5.58 12.28 5.65
C LEU A 22 4.29 11.67 6.22
N HIS A 23 4.25 10.35 6.37
CA HIS A 23 3.07 9.61 6.83
C HIS A 23 3.23 8.99 8.21
N LYS A 24 4.29 9.32 8.97
CA LYS A 24 4.60 8.66 10.25
C LYS A 24 3.49 8.78 11.29
N GLU A 25 2.88 9.94 11.43
CA GLU A 25 1.82 10.17 12.43
C GLU A 25 0.45 9.77 11.87
N ARG A 26 0.21 10.08 10.60
CA ARG A 26 -1.03 9.78 9.88
C ARG A 26 -0.78 9.91 8.39
N PRO A 27 -1.61 9.29 7.53
CA PRO A 27 -1.52 9.49 6.10
C PRO A 27 -1.60 10.97 5.74
N ASN A 28 -0.63 11.46 4.97
CA ASN A 28 -0.61 12.85 4.51
C ASN A 28 -1.49 12.95 3.25
N GLU A 29 -2.69 13.44 3.41
CA GLU A 29 -3.68 13.50 2.33
C GLU A 29 -3.22 14.34 1.14
N ALA A 30 -2.54 15.47 1.39
CA ALA A 30 -2.05 16.33 0.32
C ALA A 30 -1.05 15.60 -0.59
N VAL A 31 -0.16 14.80 -0.01
CA VAL A 31 0.82 13.99 -0.75
C VAL A 31 0.12 12.88 -1.52
N ILE A 32 -0.85 12.21 -0.92
CA ILE A 32 -1.66 11.18 -1.60
C ILE A 32 -2.36 11.77 -2.81
N ARG A 33 -3.00 12.92 -2.67
CA ARG A 33 -3.69 13.62 -3.76
C ARG A 33 -2.74 14.00 -4.88
N GLU A 34 -1.54 14.44 -4.54
CA GLU A 34 -0.50 14.73 -5.53
C GLU A 34 -0.15 13.51 -6.37
N HIS A 35 0.03 12.34 -5.73
CA HIS A 35 0.31 11.08 -6.44
C HIS A 35 -0.88 10.62 -7.29
N LEU A 36 -2.10 10.70 -6.77
CA LEU A 36 -3.30 10.36 -7.53
C LEU A 36 -3.48 11.28 -8.75
N SER A 37 -3.23 12.56 -8.58
CA SER A 37 -3.27 13.53 -9.68
C SER A 37 -2.24 13.22 -10.76
N ALA A 38 -1.02 12.84 -10.37
CA ALA A 38 0.02 12.45 -11.33
C ALA A 38 -0.40 11.23 -12.15
N TRP A 39 -1.00 10.23 -11.53
CA TRP A 39 -1.54 9.08 -12.25
C TRP A 39 -2.69 9.47 -13.18
N GLN A 40 -3.60 10.32 -12.72
CA GLN A 40 -4.68 10.83 -13.56
C GLN A 40 -4.15 11.54 -14.81
N GLN A 41 -3.13 12.39 -14.65
CA GLN A 41 -2.51 13.12 -15.76
C GLN A 41 -1.80 12.17 -16.74
N ALA A 42 -1.35 11.02 -16.29
CA ALA A 42 -0.74 9.98 -17.13
C ALA A 42 -1.78 9.04 -17.77
N ASP A 43 -3.06 9.33 -17.65
CA ASP A 43 -4.17 8.50 -18.14
C ASP A 43 -4.20 7.11 -17.51
N ILE A 44 -3.79 7.00 -16.26
CA ILE A 44 -3.88 5.78 -15.47
C ILE A 44 -5.24 5.76 -14.77
N THR A 45 -6.07 4.76 -15.08
CA THR A 45 -7.42 4.61 -14.56
C THR A 45 -7.60 3.41 -13.63
N PHE A 46 -6.55 2.61 -13.48
CA PHE A 46 -6.53 1.47 -12.56
C PHE A 46 -5.18 1.42 -11.85
N VAL A 47 -5.21 1.26 -10.53
CA VAL A 47 -3.99 1.09 -9.72
C VAL A 47 -4.18 -0.09 -8.78
N ARG A 48 -3.18 -1.00 -8.77
CA ARG A 48 -3.08 -2.05 -7.77
C ARG A 48 -1.87 -1.74 -6.88
N ASP A 49 -2.16 -1.25 -5.69
CA ASP A 49 -1.15 -0.95 -4.67
C ASP A 49 -0.70 -2.23 -3.97
N GLY A 50 0.55 -2.29 -3.59
CA GLY A 50 1.13 -3.42 -2.85
C GLY A 50 0.94 -3.32 -1.33
N GLY A 51 0.29 -2.27 -0.84
CA GLY A 51 0.05 -2.05 0.58
C GLY A 51 1.17 -1.30 1.29
N ASP A 52 0.89 -0.94 2.52
CA ASP A 52 1.84 -0.30 3.43
C ASP A 52 1.44 -0.52 4.89
N ALA A 53 2.36 -0.24 5.80
CA ALA A 53 2.14 -0.44 7.24
C ALA A 53 1.49 0.78 7.92
N TYR A 54 1.19 1.85 7.18
CA TYR A 54 0.80 3.16 7.75
C TYR A 54 -0.62 3.59 7.39
N GLY A 55 -1.37 2.78 6.64
CA GLY A 55 -2.74 3.11 6.22
C GLY A 55 -2.83 4.05 5.03
N VAL A 56 -1.74 4.29 4.32
CA VAL A 56 -1.68 5.25 3.22
C VAL A 56 -2.44 4.74 2.00
N SER A 57 -2.24 3.48 1.60
CA SER A 57 -2.96 2.89 0.46
C SER A 57 -4.45 2.77 0.71
N GLU A 58 -4.84 2.51 1.95
CA GLU A 58 -6.25 2.48 2.36
C GLU A 58 -6.90 3.85 2.16
N ARG A 59 -6.23 4.92 2.62
CA ARG A 59 -6.71 6.28 2.42
C ARG A 59 -6.72 6.68 0.94
N ALA A 60 -5.70 6.28 0.20
CA ALA A 60 -5.65 6.53 -1.25
C ALA A 60 -6.86 5.91 -1.97
N ARG A 61 -7.25 4.69 -1.60
CA ARG A 61 -8.44 4.05 -2.17
C ARG A 61 -9.70 4.87 -1.93
N GLU A 62 -9.86 5.45 -0.75
CA GLU A 62 -11.01 6.31 -0.44
C GLU A 62 -11.07 7.56 -1.31
N LEU A 63 -9.92 8.12 -1.67
CA LEU A 63 -9.82 9.35 -2.45
C LEU A 63 -9.79 9.12 -3.96
N ALA A 64 -9.41 7.91 -4.39
CA ALA A 64 -9.09 7.62 -5.80
C ALA A 64 -10.25 7.86 -6.78
N GLY A 65 -11.49 7.67 -6.33
CA GLY A 65 -12.67 7.92 -7.16
C GLY A 65 -12.77 9.35 -7.67
N GLU A 66 -12.29 10.32 -6.89
CA GLU A 66 -12.25 11.73 -7.30
C GLU A 66 -11.31 11.97 -8.49
N TYR A 67 -10.39 11.05 -8.75
CA TYR A 67 -9.41 11.11 -9.84
C TYR A 67 -9.74 10.13 -10.96
N GLY A 68 -10.91 9.49 -10.92
CA GLY A 68 -11.30 8.52 -11.94
C GLY A 68 -10.48 7.23 -11.92
N ILE A 69 -9.93 6.85 -10.76
CA ILE A 69 -9.06 5.69 -10.61
C ILE A 69 -9.79 4.59 -9.83
N ASP A 70 -9.86 3.39 -10.43
CA ASP A 70 -10.23 2.16 -9.71
C ASP A 70 -8.98 1.69 -8.94
N TYR A 71 -9.01 1.85 -7.63
CA TYR A 71 -7.86 1.63 -6.76
C TYR A 71 -8.03 0.37 -5.91
N ARG A 72 -7.09 -0.55 -6.02
CA ARG A 72 -7.10 -1.82 -5.29
C ARG A 72 -5.90 -1.89 -4.34
N THR A 73 -6.15 -2.33 -3.11
CA THR A 73 -5.10 -2.43 -2.10
C THR A 73 -5.32 -3.66 -1.21
N PRO A 74 -4.21 -4.34 -0.81
CA PRO A 74 -4.27 -5.38 0.21
C PRO A 74 -4.28 -4.78 1.63
N ILE A 75 -4.33 -3.45 1.77
CA ILE A 75 -4.15 -2.65 2.98
C ILE A 75 -2.69 -2.69 3.42
N PHE A 76 -2.18 -3.86 3.76
CA PHE A 76 -0.78 -4.12 4.07
C PHE A 76 -0.34 -5.44 3.43
N ALA A 77 0.97 -5.57 3.20
CA ALA A 77 1.56 -6.87 2.84
C ALA A 77 1.84 -7.66 4.12
N ILE A 78 1.95 -8.97 4.00
CA ILE A 78 2.28 -9.86 5.11
C ILE A 78 3.68 -10.40 4.90
N HIS A 79 4.55 -10.25 5.89
CA HIS A 79 5.92 -10.75 5.81
C HIS A 79 6.35 -11.45 7.11
N LYS A 80 7.33 -12.36 7.00
CA LYS A 80 7.91 -12.99 8.18
C LYS A 80 8.78 -11.99 8.93
N ARG A 81 8.67 -11.98 10.26
CA ARG A 81 9.49 -11.08 11.09
C ARG A 81 10.98 -11.29 10.81
N GLY A 82 11.72 -10.20 10.74
CA GLY A 82 13.15 -10.24 10.44
C GLY A 82 13.48 -10.35 8.95
N HIS A 83 12.46 -10.46 8.08
CA HIS A 83 12.62 -10.44 6.63
C HIS A 83 12.17 -9.11 6.04
N TYR A 84 12.36 -8.95 4.72
CA TYR A 84 11.99 -7.75 4.01
C TYR A 84 10.49 -7.49 4.08
N GLY A 85 10.09 -6.22 4.28
CA GLY A 85 8.69 -5.84 4.18
C GLY A 85 8.16 -4.85 5.24
N GLY A 86 9.02 -4.33 6.13
CA GLY A 86 8.56 -3.51 7.26
C GLY A 86 7.86 -2.21 6.91
N ILE A 87 8.13 -1.61 5.74
CA ILE A 87 7.43 -0.40 5.28
C ILE A 87 6.09 -0.77 4.65
N VAL A 88 6.06 -1.86 3.91
CA VAL A 88 4.90 -2.23 3.10
C VAL A 88 3.93 -3.15 3.83
N GLY A 89 4.33 -3.72 4.97
CA GLY A 89 3.49 -4.72 5.60
C GLY A 89 3.71 -4.92 7.10
N LEU A 90 3.01 -5.93 7.61
CA LEU A 90 3.01 -6.32 9.00
C LEU A 90 3.65 -7.70 9.16
N PRO A 91 4.43 -7.92 10.24
CA PRO A 91 5.16 -9.16 10.41
C PRO A 91 4.34 -10.25 11.11
N TYR A 92 4.56 -11.50 10.71
CA TYR A 92 4.12 -12.67 11.47
C TYR A 92 5.33 -13.46 11.99
N ASP A 93 5.11 -14.20 13.07
CA ASP A 93 6.13 -15.05 13.68
C ASP A 93 5.86 -16.54 13.40
N ASP A 94 4.59 -16.93 13.36
CA ASP A 94 4.15 -18.32 13.21
C ASP A 94 2.90 -18.40 12.34
N ARG A 95 2.43 -19.63 12.12
CA ARG A 95 1.24 -19.89 11.31
C ARG A 95 -0.01 -19.19 11.87
N GLN A 96 -0.18 -19.17 13.17
CA GLN A 96 -1.34 -18.54 13.81
C GLN A 96 -1.30 -17.02 13.59
N GLY A 97 -0.15 -16.38 13.78
CA GLY A 97 0.03 -14.95 13.52
C GLY A 97 -0.24 -14.60 12.06
N TYR A 98 0.19 -15.46 11.14
CA TYR A 98 -0.11 -15.28 9.71
C TYR A 98 -1.63 -15.28 9.46
N ARG A 99 -2.36 -16.26 10.03
CA ARG A 99 -3.82 -16.34 9.88
C ARG A 99 -4.53 -15.13 10.44
N GLU A 100 -4.06 -14.62 11.59
CA GLU A 100 -4.60 -13.41 12.21
C GLU A 100 -4.44 -12.19 11.32
N LEU A 101 -3.29 -12.06 10.65
CA LEU A 101 -3.06 -10.96 9.71
C LEU A 101 -3.95 -11.07 8.47
N VAL A 102 -4.17 -12.27 7.94
CA VAL A 102 -5.11 -12.48 6.83
C VAL A 102 -6.53 -12.06 7.24
N GLN A 103 -6.96 -12.41 8.44
CA GLN A 103 -8.27 -12.03 8.95
C GLN A 103 -8.36 -10.51 9.17
N GLU A 104 -7.30 -9.88 9.67
CA GLU A 104 -7.25 -8.43 9.85
C GLU A 104 -7.35 -7.70 8.51
N ALA A 105 -6.62 -8.15 7.50
CA ALA A 105 -6.70 -7.59 6.15
C ALA A 105 -8.14 -7.69 5.62
N ARG A 106 -8.75 -8.86 5.76
CA ARG A 106 -10.14 -9.09 5.37
C ARG A 106 -11.11 -8.17 6.10
N LYS A 107 -10.97 -8.03 7.41
CA LYS A 107 -11.80 -7.16 8.25
C LYS A 107 -11.71 -5.70 7.83
N ARG A 108 -10.52 -5.24 7.44
CA ARG A 108 -10.29 -3.88 6.96
C ARG A 108 -10.69 -3.68 5.50
N GLY A 109 -11.22 -4.70 4.84
CA GLY A 109 -11.73 -4.60 3.48
C GLY A 109 -10.66 -4.67 2.40
N ALA A 110 -9.60 -5.43 2.62
CA ALA A 110 -8.56 -5.67 1.60
C ALA A 110 -9.18 -6.25 0.31
N ASP A 111 -8.71 -5.76 -0.83
CA ASP A 111 -9.15 -6.26 -2.13
C ASP A 111 -8.50 -7.59 -2.49
N PHE A 112 -7.33 -7.87 -1.91
CA PHE A 112 -6.58 -9.12 -2.10
C PHE A 112 -5.56 -9.27 -0.96
N ILE A 113 -4.91 -10.42 -0.89
CA ILE A 113 -3.86 -10.68 0.09
C ILE A 113 -2.50 -10.59 -0.62
N LYS A 114 -1.59 -9.80 -0.06
CA LYS A 114 -0.21 -9.66 -0.53
C LYS A 114 0.75 -10.31 0.46
N ILE A 115 1.60 -11.20 -0.04
CA ILE A 115 2.60 -11.90 0.76
C ILE A 115 3.99 -11.57 0.23
N MET A 116 4.90 -11.25 1.13
CA MET A 116 6.33 -11.11 0.84
C MET A 116 7.02 -12.42 1.20
N ILE A 117 7.37 -13.23 0.20
CA ILE A 117 7.91 -14.58 0.42
C ILE A 117 9.43 -14.57 0.42
N SER A 118 10.02 -13.71 -0.38
CA SER A 118 11.46 -13.59 -0.53
C SER A 118 11.88 -12.15 -0.24
N GLY A 119 13.16 -11.96 -0.09
CA GLY A 119 13.72 -10.65 0.13
C GLY A 119 15.12 -10.77 0.68
N ILE A 120 15.94 -9.78 0.40
CA ILE A 120 17.27 -9.66 0.93
C ILE A 120 17.18 -8.91 2.25
N MET A 121 17.81 -9.48 3.24
CA MET A 121 17.91 -8.87 4.55
C MET A 121 18.90 -7.69 4.52
#